data_fc36672c971e61c013009f91792787fe
#
_entry.id   fc36672c971e61c013009f91792787fe
#
_cell.length_a   1.000
_cell.length_b   1.000
_cell.length_c   1.000
_cell.angle_alpha   90.00
_cell.angle_beta   90.00
_cell.angle_gamma   90.00
#
_symmetry.space_group_name_H-M   'P 1'
#
loop_
_entity.id
_entity.type
_entity.pdbx_description
1 polymer ?
#
loop_
_entity_poly.entity_id
_entity_poly.type
_entity_poly.pdbx_seq_one_letter_code
_entity_poly.pdbx_strand_id
1 'polypeptide(L)'
;MASEVVAEEKMEVEDSSSVVPEFPALSAKQINAGAVEMRSVKCPPHRYTPLRDQWQNIMTPLVKYMKLQVRFNPKTRTVDMKTSELTTDAGALQKGCDFVEAFMMGFEVQDSVALLRMDDLYIRMFEIKDVKDLKGDHLNRAIGRIAGAGGKTKYAIENATKTRIVLAHTKIHILGTFSNI
;
A
#
# COMPACT_ATOMS: atom_id res chain seq x y z
N MET A 1 -57.36 29.53 -54.93
CA MET A 1 -56.42 30.10 -53.95
C MET A 1 -55.81 28.91 -53.28
N ALA A 2 -54.54 28.71 -53.61
CA ALA A 2 -53.80 27.58 -53.17
C ALA A 2 -53.31 27.75 -51.72
N SER A 3 -53.52 26.76 -50.91
CA SER A 3 -52.87 26.63 -49.59
C SER A 3 -51.88 25.44 -49.68
N GLU A 4 -50.61 25.80 -49.73
CA GLU A 4 -49.47 24.87 -49.65
C GLU A 4 -49.47 24.16 -48.29
N VAL A 5 -49.49 22.85 -48.36
CA VAL A 5 -49.25 21.98 -47.21
C VAL A 5 -47.73 21.67 -47.22
N VAL A 6 -47.02 22.27 -46.27
CA VAL A 6 -45.65 21.95 -46.01
C VAL A 6 -45.62 20.64 -45.23
N ALA A 7 -45.11 19.58 -45.84
CA ALA A 7 -44.83 18.32 -45.18
C ALA A 7 -43.54 18.46 -44.37
N GLU A 8 -43.66 18.39 -43.03
CA GLU A 8 -42.52 18.21 -42.15
C GLU A 8 -42.02 16.76 -42.24
N GLU A 9 -40.87 16.58 -42.87
CA GLU A 9 -40.14 15.35 -42.87
C GLU A 9 -39.45 15.17 -41.51
N LYS A 10 -40.02 14.33 -40.66
CA LYS A 10 -39.36 13.88 -39.41
C LYS A 10 -38.19 12.99 -39.78
N MET A 11 -37.01 13.52 -39.63
CA MET A 11 -35.76 12.75 -39.66
C MET A 11 -35.70 11.90 -38.38
N GLU A 12 -35.97 10.62 -38.51
CA GLU A 12 -35.70 9.64 -37.46
C GLU A 12 -34.20 9.52 -37.32
N VAL A 13 -33.67 10.05 -36.24
CA VAL A 13 -32.28 9.80 -35.82
C VAL A 13 -32.27 8.40 -35.26
N GLU A 14 -31.78 7.45 -36.06
CA GLU A 14 -31.40 6.13 -35.58
C GLU A 14 -30.31 6.29 -34.53
N ASP A 15 -30.71 6.10 -33.27
CA ASP A 15 -29.81 6.02 -32.11
C ASP A 15 -29.00 4.71 -32.25
N SER A 16 -27.89 4.80 -32.97
CA SER A 16 -26.89 3.73 -33.00
C SER A 16 -26.27 3.66 -31.62
N SER A 17 -26.94 2.95 -30.71
CA SER A 17 -26.35 2.51 -29.44
C SER A 17 -25.09 1.70 -29.78
N SER A 18 -23.95 2.38 -29.73
CA SER A 18 -22.66 1.74 -29.79
C SER A 18 -22.59 0.76 -28.61
N VAL A 19 -22.81 -0.52 -28.93
CA VAL A 19 -22.60 -1.60 -27.96
C VAL A 19 -21.11 -1.57 -27.61
N VAL A 20 -20.81 -0.91 -26.50
CA VAL A 20 -19.46 -0.94 -25.93
C VAL A 20 -19.19 -2.38 -25.57
N PRO A 21 -18.17 -3.04 -26.16
CA PRO A 21 -17.89 -4.43 -25.83
C PRO A 21 -17.53 -4.54 -24.36
N GLU A 22 -18.37 -5.20 -23.57
CA GLU A 22 -18.06 -5.54 -22.19
C GLU A 22 -16.99 -6.64 -22.16
N PHE A 23 -15.78 -6.25 -21.82
CA PHE A 23 -14.72 -7.23 -21.57
C PHE A 23 -14.91 -7.84 -20.19
N PRO A 24 -15.04 -9.17 -20.05
CA PRO A 24 -15.12 -9.82 -18.76
C PRO A 24 -13.83 -9.58 -17.98
N ALA A 25 -13.96 -9.34 -16.68
CA ALA A 25 -12.81 -9.14 -15.79
C ALA A 25 -11.91 -10.39 -15.84
N LEU A 26 -10.67 -10.20 -16.28
CA LEU A 26 -9.66 -11.26 -16.32
C LEU A 26 -9.25 -11.65 -14.90
N SER A 27 -9.19 -12.94 -14.61
CA SER A 27 -8.62 -13.43 -13.36
C SER A 27 -7.11 -13.20 -13.32
N ALA A 28 -6.52 -13.04 -12.12
CA ALA A 28 -5.06 -12.89 -11.96
C ALA A 28 -4.28 -14.04 -12.65
N LYS A 29 -4.85 -15.24 -12.69
CA LYS A 29 -4.28 -16.40 -13.38
C LYS A 29 -4.23 -16.22 -14.90
N GLN A 30 -5.21 -15.58 -15.49
CA GLN A 30 -5.25 -15.27 -16.94
C GLN A 30 -4.30 -14.14 -17.30
N ILE A 31 -4.19 -13.12 -16.44
CA ILE A 31 -3.26 -11.98 -16.62
C ILE A 31 -1.82 -12.47 -16.59
N ASN A 32 -1.48 -13.34 -15.64
CA ASN A 32 -0.10 -13.83 -15.44
C ASN A 32 0.19 -15.10 -16.27
N ALA A 33 -0.66 -15.47 -17.23
CA ALA A 33 -0.51 -16.67 -18.05
C ALA A 33 -0.27 -17.95 -17.24
N GLY A 34 -0.81 -18.03 -16.01
CA GLY A 34 -0.60 -19.15 -15.10
C GLY A 34 0.77 -19.17 -14.39
N ALA A 35 1.62 -18.18 -14.62
CA ALA A 35 2.91 -18.09 -13.94
C ALA A 35 2.73 -17.79 -12.46
N VAL A 36 3.45 -18.52 -11.64
CA VAL A 36 3.46 -18.32 -10.21
C VAL A 36 4.53 -17.26 -9.87
N GLU A 37 4.07 -16.10 -9.42
CA GLU A 37 4.96 -15.05 -8.95
C GLU A 37 5.37 -15.28 -7.51
N MET A 38 6.64 -15.01 -7.22
CA MET A 38 7.21 -15.08 -5.87
C MET A 38 8.04 -13.82 -5.60
N ARG A 39 7.85 -13.25 -4.41
CA ARG A 39 8.66 -12.14 -3.91
C ARG A 39 9.12 -12.42 -2.49
N SER A 40 10.28 -11.85 -2.15
CA SER A 40 10.91 -12.02 -0.84
C SER A 40 11.25 -10.66 -0.25
N VAL A 41 10.81 -10.43 0.98
CA VAL A 41 11.09 -9.21 1.75
C VAL A 41 12.11 -9.54 2.83
N LYS A 42 13.20 -8.78 2.90
CA LYS A 42 14.26 -8.97 3.92
C LYS A 42 13.79 -8.49 5.29
N CYS A 43 14.05 -9.30 6.32
CA CYS A 43 13.79 -8.95 7.71
C CYS A 43 15.07 -8.39 8.36
N PRO A 44 15.08 -7.12 8.79
CA PRO A 44 16.20 -6.57 9.55
C PRO A 44 16.36 -7.29 10.89
N PRO A 45 17.57 -7.43 11.42
CA PRO A 45 17.82 -8.18 12.66
C PRO A 45 17.01 -7.68 13.86
N HIS A 46 16.83 -6.38 13.98
CA HIS A 46 16.07 -5.75 15.08
C HIS A 46 14.56 -5.98 15.00
N ARG A 47 14.03 -6.39 13.83
CA ARG A 47 12.60 -6.69 13.64
C ARG A 47 12.27 -8.18 13.74
N TYR A 48 13.26 -9.04 13.94
CA TYR A 48 13.06 -10.49 14.01
C TYR A 48 12.16 -10.91 15.18
N THR A 49 12.42 -10.41 16.38
CA THR A 49 11.62 -10.72 17.58
C THR A 49 10.18 -10.22 17.43
N PRO A 50 9.92 -8.93 17.07
CA PRO A 50 8.56 -8.47 16.79
C PRO A 50 7.84 -9.27 15.69
N LEU A 51 8.56 -9.68 14.64
CA LEU A 51 8.00 -10.50 13.57
C LEU A 51 7.53 -11.85 14.10
N ARG A 52 8.36 -12.53 14.91
CA ARG A 52 8.00 -13.83 15.50
C ARG A 52 6.78 -13.72 16.41
N ASP A 53 6.76 -12.71 17.26
CA ASP A 53 5.71 -12.52 18.28
C ASP A 53 4.38 -12.15 17.64
N GLN A 54 4.40 -11.42 16.52
CA GLN A 54 3.20 -10.98 15.80
C GLN A 54 2.94 -11.77 14.50
N TRP A 55 3.63 -12.90 14.30
CA TRP A 55 3.56 -13.66 13.06
C TRP A 55 2.13 -14.03 12.66
N GLN A 56 1.31 -14.45 13.61
CA GLN A 56 -0.09 -14.78 13.34
C GLN A 56 -0.90 -13.59 12.82
N ASN A 57 -0.68 -12.42 13.40
CA ASN A 57 -1.39 -11.20 13.01
C ASN A 57 -0.97 -10.72 11.62
N ILE A 58 0.26 -11.01 11.21
CA ILE A 58 0.79 -10.68 9.89
C ILE A 58 0.33 -11.70 8.85
N MET A 59 0.39 -12.99 9.17
CA MET A 59 0.03 -14.07 8.24
C MET A 59 -1.47 -14.10 7.95
N THR A 60 -2.32 -13.86 8.96
CA THR A 60 -3.78 -13.96 8.83
C THR A 60 -4.35 -13.09 7.71
N PRO A 61 -4.06 -11.79 7.61
CA PRO A 61 -4.59 -10.97 6.53
C PRO A 61 -4.06 -11.38 5.15
N LEU A 62 -2.80 -11.79 5.04
CA LEU A 62 -2.21 -12.21 3.78
C LEU A 62 -2.80 -13.52 3.24
N VAL A 63 -3.03 -14.50 4.14
CA VAL A 63 -3.57 -15.80 3.74
C VAL A 63 -5.09 -15.74 3.58
N LYS A 64 -5.80 -15.12 4.53
CA LYS A 64 -7.26 -15.12 4.55
C LYS A 64 -7.89 -14.19 3.51
N TYR A 65 -7.35 -12.96 3.37
CA TYR A 65 -7.95 -11.96 2.47
C TYR A 65 -7.28 -11.93 1.10
N MET A 66 -5.95 -11.96 1.05
CA MET A 66 -5.20 -11.90 -0.20
C MET A 66 -4.97 -13.27 -0.84
N LYS A 67 -5.23 -14.37 -0.10
CA LYS A 67 -5.06 -15.76 -0.56
C LYS A 67 -3.63 -16.04 -1.07
N LEU A 68 -2.64 -15.41 -0.44
CA LEU A 68 -1.23 -15.60 -0.72
C LEU A 68 -0.66 -16.73 0.13
N GLN A 69 0.32 -17.44 -0.40
CA GLN A 69 1.15 -18.36 0.37
C GLN A 69 2.32 -17.61 0.96
N VAL A 70 2.45 -17.64 2.28
CA VAL A 70 3.46 -16.88 3.02
C VAL A 70 4.30 -17.83 3.88
N ARG A 71 5.62 -17.69 3.85
CA ARG A 71 6.51 -18.40 4.74
C ARG A 71 7.64 -17.50 5.21
N PHE A 72 8.14 -17.77 6.41
CA PHE A 72 9.38 -17.16 6.88
C PHE A 72 10.54 -18.12 6.68
N ASN A 73 11.62 -17.65 6.07
CA ASN A 73 12.85 -18.42 5.88
C ASN A 73 13.91 -17.92 6.88
N PRO A 74 14.23 -18.69 7.93
CA PRO A 74 15.18 -18.27 8.96
C PRO A 74 16.64 -18.22 8.44
N LYS A 75 16.98 -19.01 7.40
CA LYS A 75 18.34 -19.04 6.85
C LYS A 75 18.69 -17.75 6.12
N THR A 76 17.78 -17.28 5.28
CA THR A 76 17.94 -16.04 4.50
C THR A 76 17.43 -14.81 5.23
N ARG A 77 16.69 -15.01 6.33
CA ARG A 77 15.96 -13.96 7.07
C ARG A 77 15.02 -13.17 6.16
N THR A 78 14.27 -13.90 5.36
CA THR A 78 13.30 -13.32 4.43
C THR A 78 11.90 -13.85 4.72
N VAL A 79 10.90 -12.99 4.48
CA VAL A 79 9.51 -13.40 4.34
C VAL A 79 9.27 -13.62 2.86
N ASP A 80 9.02 -14.86 2.48
CA ASP A 80 8.75 -15.25 1.11
C ASP A 80 7.23 -15.31 0.90
N MET A 81 6.75 -14.65 -0.14
CA MET A 81 5.34 -14.62 -0.53
C MET A 81 5.20 -15.10 -1.95
N LYS A 82 4.18 -15.89 -2.19
CA LYS A 82 3.92 -16.53 -3.47
C LYS A 82 2.42 -16.42 -3.79
N THR A 83 2.10 -16.19 -5.06
CA THR A 83 0.71 -16.26 -5.52
C THR A 83 0.21 -17.69 -5.47
N SER A 84 -1.08 -17.88 -5.15
CA SER A 84 -1.75 -19.17 -5.19
C SER A 84 -2.77 -19.20 -6.31
N GLU A 85 -3.30 -20.37 -6.61
CA GLU A 85 -4.38 -20.52 -7.59
C GLU A 85 -5.69 -19.82 -7.17
N LEU A 86 -5.83 -19.56 -5.87
CA LEU A 86 -6.97 -18.88 -5.27
C LEU A 86 -6.84 -17.34 -5.27
N THR A 87 -5.66 -16.80 -5.63
CA THR A 87 -5.44 -15.37 -5.68
C THR A 87 -6.25 -14.76 -6.82
N THR A 88 -7.17 -13.86 -6.47
CA THR A 88 -8.08 -13.23 -7.44
C THR A 88 -7.55 -11.88 -7.94
N ASP A 89 -6.78 -11.17 -7.11
CA ASP A 89 -6.24 -9.86 -7.42
C ASP A 89 -4.82 -9.97 -7.98
N ALA A 90 -4.58 -9.40 -9.16
CA ALA A 90 -3.25 -9.36 -9.77
C ALA A 90 -2.24 -8.54 -8.93
N GLY A 91 -2.72 -7.53 -8.22
CA GLY A 91 -1.91 -6.68 -7.33
C GLY A 91 -1.68 -7.25 -5.93
N ALA A 92 -2.31 -8.38 -5.58
CA ALA A 92 -2.26 -8.91 -4.22
C ALA A 92 -0.83 -9.17 -3.71
N LEU A 93 0.05 -9.65 -4.58
CA LEU A 93 1.43 -9.92 -4.22
C LEU A 93 2.20 -8.62 -3.90
N GLN A 94 2.00 -7.56 -4.68
CA GLN A 94 2.62 -6.27 -4.42
C GLN A 94 2.10 -5.66 -3.11
N LYS A 95 0.78 -5.61 -2.93
CA LYS A 95 0.17 -5.13 -1.68
C LYS A 95 0.66 -5.91 -0.46
N GLY A 96 0.81 -7.24 -0.60
CA GLY A 96 1.37 -8.09 0.44
C GLY A 96 2.82 -7.75 0.77
N CYS A 97 3.65 -7.46 -0.24
CA CYS A 97 5.02 -7.01 -0.05
C CYS A 97 5.07 -5.68 0.67
N ASP A 98 4.29 -4.70 0.22
CA ASP A 98 4.25 -3.36 0.81
C ASP A 98 3.78 -3.40 2.28
N PHE A 99 2.81 -4.26 2.60
CA PHE A 99 2.37 -4.51 3.97
C PHE A 99 3.49 -5.06 4.86
N VAL A 100 4.19 -6.11 4.40
CA VAL A 100 5.29 -6.71 5.17
C VAL A 100 6.45 -5.72 5.29
N GLU A 101 6.75 -4.98 4.24
CA GLU A 101 7.81 -3.98 4.22
C GLU A 101 7.50 -2.83 5.19
N ALA A 102 6.26 -2.34 5.24
CA ALA A 102 5.81 -1.37 6.25
C ALA A 102 6.07 -1.86 7.66
N PHE A 103 5.70 -3.11 7.97
CA PHE A 103 5.98 -3.70 9.26
C PHE A 103 7.49 -3.77 9.55
N MET A 104 8.32 -4.11 8.57
CA MET A 104 9.79 -4.14 8.73
C MET A 104 10.37 -2.74 8.98
N MET A 105 9.77 -1.69 8.45
CA MET A 105 10.15 -0.29 8.68
C MET A 105 9.79 0.20 10.07
N GLY A 106 8.89 -0.50 10.79
CA GLY A 106 8.54 -0.19 12.18
C GLY A 106 7.08 0.20 12.42
N PHE A 107 6.25 0.19 11.41
CA PHE A 107 4.80 0.43 11.59
C PHE A 107 4.15 -0.72 12.38
N GLU A 108 3.07 -0.43 13.05
CA GLU A 108 2.25 -1.43 13.71
C GLU A 108 1.46 -2.26 12.68
N VAL A 109 1.13 -3.50 13.03
CA VAL A 109 0.36 -4.37 12.12
C VAL A 109 -0.99 -3.74 11.76
N GLN A 110 -1.65 -3.08 12.72
CA GLN A 110 -2.95 -2.45 12.49
C GLN A 110 -2.88 -1.32 11.44
N ASP A 111 -1.83 -0.49 11.50
CA ASP A 111 -1.62 0.58 10.53
C ASP A 111 -1.21 0.01 9.16
N SER A 112 -0.35 -1.01 9.16
CA SER A 112 0.12 -1.66 7.94
C SER A 112 -1.00 -2.39 7.18
N VAL A 113 -1.99 -2.97 7.87
CA VAL A 113 -3.15 -3.63 7.24
C VAL A 113 -3.95 -2.67 6.35
N ALA A 114 -3.90 -1.38 6.62
CA ALA A 114 -4.55 -0.39 5.76
C ALA A 114 -4.03 -0.43 4.31
N LEU A 115 -2.74 -0.74 4.09
CA LEU A 115 -2.15 -0.93 2.75
C LEU A 115 -2.78 -2.08 1.95
N LEU A 116 -3.36 -3.08 2.63
CA LEU A 116 -4.04 -4.18 1.96
C LEU A 116 -5.46 -3.80 1.50
N ARG A 117 -6.06 -2.78 2.14
CA ARG A 117 -7.45 -2.36 1.90
C ARG A 117 -7.58 -1.17 0.98
N MET A 118 -6.62 -0.25 1.04
CA MET A 118 -6.64 1.01 0.32
C MET A 118 -5.48 1.08 -0.65
N ASP A 119 -5.78 1.44 -1.89
CA ASP A 119 -4.77 1.55 -2.96
C ASP A 119 -4.09 2.92 -2.97
N ASP A 120 -4.68 3.93 -2.29
CA ASP A 120 -4.20 5.31 -2.26
C ASP A 120 -3.19 5.59 -1.13
N LEU A 121 -2.73 4.55 -0.43
CA LEU A 121 -1.75 4.69 0.63
C LEU A 121 -0.34 4.45 0.14
N TYR A 122 0.55 5.36 0.53
CA TYR A 122 1.97 5.32 0.17
C TYR A 122 2.84 5.40 1.40
N ILE A 123 4.01 4.79 1.30
CA ILE A 123 5.07 4.93 2.29
C ILE A 123 6.13 5.83 1.70
N ARG A 124 6.47 6.88 2.44
CA ARG A 124 7.60 7.75 2.12
C ARG A 124 8.65 7.65 3.22
N MET A 125 9.90 7.68 2.81
CA MET A 125 11.05 7.67 3.70
C MET A 125 11.98 8.81 3.33
N PHE A 126 12.48 9.52 4.34
CA PHE A 126 13.55 10.49 4.17
C PHE A 126 14.47 10.48 5.39
N GLU A 127 15.68 10.95 5.23
CA GLU A 127 16.61 11.13 6.34
C GLU A 127 16.60 12.58 6.84
N ILE A 128 16.81 12.75 8.13
CA ILE A 128 16.92 14.12 8.72
C ILE A 128 18.06 14.90 8.07
N LYS A 129 19.11 14.18 7.62
CA LYS A 129 20.25 14.77 6.92
C LYS A 129 19.89 15.34 5.54
N ASP A 130 18.85 14.84 4.89
CA ASP A 130 18.40 15.34 3.59
C ASP A 130 17.86 16.76 3.70
N VAL A 131 17.30 17.13 4.87
CA VAL A 131 16.79 18.47 5.15
C VAL A 131 17.92 19.41 5.60
N LYS A 132 18.77 18.91 6.50
CA LYS A 132 19.93 19.67 7.01
C LYS A 132 21.01 18.71 7.48
N ASP A 133 22.25 18.94 7.05
CA ASP A 133 23.40 18.16 7.50
C ASP A 133 23.68 18.45 8.99
N LEU A 134 23.15 17.59 9.86
CA LEU A 134 23.31 17.64 11.30
C LEU A 134 24.16 16.46 11.77
N LYS A 135 25.10 16.72 12.68
CA LYS A 135 26.01 15.72 13.24
C LYS A 135 25.93 15.68 14.76
N GLY A 136 26.24 14.51 15.33
CA GLY A 136 26.35 14.32 16.78
C GLY A 136 25.12 14.78 17.55
N ASP A 137 25.33 15.59 18.58
CA ASP A 137 24.26 16.05 19.48
C ASP A 137 23.17 16.90 18.82
N HIS A 138 23.51 17.63 17.76
CA HIS A 138 22.52 18.40 17.02
C HIS A 138 21.49 17.50 16.33
N LEU A 139 21.92 16.36 15.81
CA LEU A 139 21.04 15.35 15.22
C LEU A 139 20.12 14.73 16.28
N ASN A 140 20.69 14.34 17.45
CA ASN A 140 19.94 13.80 18.56
C ASN A 140 18.87 14.77 19.09
N ARG A 141 19.22 16.06 19.18
CA ARG A 141 18.26 17.12 19.56
C ARG A 141 17.16 17.29 18.51
N ALA A 142 17.47 17.19 17.21
CA ALA A 142 16.47 17.27 16.15
C ALA A 142 15.48 16.10 16.25
N ILE A 143 15.98 14.86 16.41
CA ILE A 143 15.13 13.68 16.63
C ILE A 143 14.25 13.86 17.86
N GLY A 144 14.83 14.29 18.98
CA GLY A 144 14.10 14.52 20.23
C GLY A 144 13.01 15.58 20.09
N ARG A 145 13.23 16.65 19.29
CA ARG A 145 12.22 17.68 19.05
C ARG A 145 11.08 17.18 18.15
N ILE A 146 11.38 16.36 17.15
CA ILE A 146 10.35 15.76 16.28
C ILE A 146 9.48 14.78 17.07
N ALA A 147 10.09 13.96 17.89
CA ALA A 147 9.35 13.05 18.78
C ALA A 147 8.54 13.81 19.83
N GLY A 148 9.16 14.80 20.47
CA GLY A 148 8.62 15.53 21.61
C GLY A 148 8.62 14.69 22.90
N ALA A 149 8.25 15.31 24.01
CA ALA A 149 8.16 14.63 25.30
C ALA A 149 7.05 13.57 25.26
N GLY A 150 7.41 12.28 25.46
CA GLY A 150 6.47 11.17 25.37
C GLY A 150 5.80 10.99 24.01
N GLY A 151 6.41 11.47 22.94
CA GLY A 151 5.85 11.35 21.58
C GLY A 151 4.77 12.40 21.24
N LYS A 152 4.50 13.37 22.09
CA LYS A 152 3.40 14.34 21.92
C LYS A 152 3.47 15.11 20.60
N THR A 153 4.66 15.57 20.21
CA THR A 153 4.84 16.33 18.96
C THR A 153 4.55 15.44 17.75
N LYS A 154 5.07 14.22 17.75
CA LYS A 154 4.80 13.23 16.72
C LYS A 154 3.29 12.96 16.57
N TYR A 155 2.60 12.67 17.69
CA TYR A 155 1.16 12.42 17.68
C TYR A 155 0.34 13.64 17.24
N ALA A 156 0.76 14.85 17.60
CA ALA A 156 0.08 16.06 17.14
C ALA A 156 0.17 16.20 15.61
N ILE A 157 1.34 15.91 15.02
CA ILE A 157 1.54 15.93 13.58
C ILE A 157 0.71 14.83 12.91
N GLU A 158 0.77 13.59 13.43
CA GLU A 158 -0.01 12.46 12.90
C GLU A 158 -1.51 12.76 12.85
N ASN A 159 -2.04 13.36 13.92
CA ASN A 159 -3.45 13.71 13.99
C ASN A 159 -3.83 14.85 13.04
N ALA A 160 -2.97 15.86 12.91
CA ALA A 160 -3.20 17.00 12.03
C ALA A 160 -3.16 16.61 10.55
N THR A 161 -2.20 15.74 10.18
CA THR A 161 -1.99 15.32 8.80
C THR A 161 -2.72 14.01 8.44
N LYS A 162 -3.32 13.34 9.42
CA LYS A 162 -3.95 12.02 9.24
C LYS A 162 -3.00 10.99 8.64
N THR A 163 -1.74 11.05 9.04
CA THR A 163 -0.68 10.11 8.64
C THR A 163 -0.18 9.33 9.84
N ARG A 164 0.60 8.28 9.61
CA ARG A 164 1.38 7.59 10.64
C ARG A 164 2.86 7.83 10.43
N ILE A 165 3.57 8.11 11.51
CA ILE A 165 4.99 8.46 11.47
C ILE A 165 5.78 7.49 12.35
N VAL A 166 6.81 6.90 11.78
CA VAL A 166 7.78 6.07 12.50
C VAL A 166 9.15 6.72 12.45
N LEU A 167 9.75 6.93 13.62
CA LEU A 167 11.10 7.43 13.77
C LEU A 167 12.05 6.26 13.98
N ALA A 168 12.88 5.96 12.98
CA ALA A 168 13.88 4.92 13.02
C ALA A 168 15.28 5.53 12.98
N HIS A 169 15.80 5.91 14.14
CA HIS A 169 17.07 6.64 14.29
C HIS A 169 17.08 7.94 13.45
N THR A 170 17.84 7.96 12.35
CA THR A 170 17.96 9.12 11.45
C THR A 170 16.91 9.14 10.36
N LYS A 171 16.18 8.04 10.15
CA LYS A 171 15.19 7.87 9.11
C LYS A 171 13.79 8.11 9.65
N ILE A 172 13.00 8.80 8.87
CA ILE A 172 11.59 9.05 9.16
C ILE A 172 10.78 8.34 8.09
N HIS A 173 9.89 7.46 8.52
CA HIS A 173 8.95 6.78 7.65
C HIS A 173 7.57 7.34 7.88
N ILE A 174 6.88 7.70 6.81
CA ILE A 174 5.53 8.26 6.85
C ILE A 174 4.63 7.37 6.00
N LEU A 175 3.49 6.98 6.56
CA LEU A 175 2.44 6.25 5.90
C LEU A 175 1.20 7.13 5.82
N GLY A 176 0.67 7.34 4.62
CA GLY A 176 -0.52 8.16 4.41
C GLY A 176 -0.94 8.22 2.95
N THR A 177 -1.97 9.01 2.66
CA THR A 177 -2.35 9.34 1.29
C THR A 177 -1.37 10.35 0.68
N PHE A 178 -1.27 10.36 -0.62
CA PHE A 178 -0.34 11.25 -1.34
C PHE A 178 -0.54 12.73 -1.00
N SER A 179 -1.79 13.15 -0.79
CA SER A 179 -2.10 14.55 -0.46
C SER A 179 -1.74 14.95 0.98
N ASN A 180 -1.57 13.97 1.87
CA ASN A 180 -1.33 14.19 3.30
C ASN A 180 0.14 14.04 3.69
N ILE A 181 0.96 13.45 2.82
CA ILE A 181 2.40 13.28 2.99
C ILE A 181 3.15 14.50 2.47
#